data_9513d9607e922b77212a7ee41e20855c
#
_entry.id   9513d9607e922b77212a7ee41e20855c
#
_cell.length_a   1.000
_cell.length_b   1.000
_cell.length_c   1.000
_cell.angle_alpha   90.00
_cell.angle_beta   90.00
_cell.angle_gamma   90.00
#
_symmetry.space_group_name_H-M   'P 1'
#
loop_
_entity.id
_entity.type
_entity.pdbx_description
1 polymer ?
#
loop_
_entity_poly.entity_id
_entity_poly.type
_entity_poly.pdbx_seq_one_letter_code
_entity_poly.pdbx_strand_id
1 'polypeptide(L)'
;MENALRQLGDEKCAELRVDLVRPSMDEMKGLLAKKDVSYIVTCRPGVFDEETSLGYLTAAARLGADYIDIEIERGTEVAARMKAACDGTKCKLIVSYHNFDCTPSRDELRSIIAECRGRGADIVKIACKVNAPADNAALLSLYGDGDGIVAFGMGEIGKISRLASLGCGARFTYVASDNGEGTAPGQLTVSQMRRCIEGLAS
;
A
#
# COMPACT_ATOMS: atom_id res chain seq x y z
N MET A 1 -6.55 9.37 -17.08
CA MET A 1 -5.32 8.60 -16.83
C MET A 1 -4.05 9.37 -17.14
N GLU A 2 -3.90 10.00 -18.32
CA GLU A 2 -2.75 10.87 -18.62
C GLU A 2 -2.53 12.01 -17.62
N ASN A 3 -3.60 12.59 -17.08
CA ASN A 3 -3.51 13.61 -16.01
C ASN A 3 -2.94 13.05 -14.70
N ALA A 4 -3.27 11.83 -14.33
CA ALA A 4 -2.72 11.18 -13.13
C ALA A 4 -1.22 10.91 -13.28
N LEU A 5 -0.76 10.56 -14.48
CA LEU A 5 0.66 10.35 -14.78
C LEU A 5 1.47 11.65 -14.77
N ARG A 6 0.88 12.77 -15.24
CA ARG A 6 1.50 14.10 -15.17
C ARG A 6 1.63 14.60 -13.73
N GLN A 7 0.79 14.10 -12.81
CA GLN A 7 0.83 14.46 -11.39
C GLN A 7 1.89 13.69 -10.60
N LEU A 8 2.42 12.57 -11.15
CA LEU A 8 3.49 11.82 -10.48
C LEU A 8 4.82 12.60 -10.41
N GLY A 9 5.05 13.55 -11.32
CA GLY A 9 6.30 14.30 -11.37
C GLY A 9 7.51 13.34 -11.39
N ASP A 10 8.45 13.53 -10.46
CA ASP A 10 9.64 12.69 -10.29
C ASP A 10 9.41 11.49 -9.36
N GLU A 11 8.18 11.21 -8.96
CA GLU A 11 7.87 10.08 -8.08
C GLU A 11 8.07 8.74 -8.80
N LYS A 12 8.81 7.84 -8.14
CA LYS A 12 9.17 6.54 -8.71
C LYS A 12 8.27 5.39 -8.26
N CYS A 13 7.27 5.67 -7.43
CA CYS A 13 6.32 4.67 -6.97
C CYS A 13 4.89 5.25 -6.96
N ALA A 14 3.94 4.53 -7.52
CA ALA A 14 2.56 4.96 -7.61
C ALA A 14 1.59 3.82 -7.32
N GLU A 15 0.50 4.12 -6.59
CA GLU A 15 -0.61 3.19 -6.44
C GLU A 15 -1.66 3.45 -7.52
N LEU A 16 -1.99 2.41 -8.29
CA LEU A 16 -3.12 2.38 -9.20
C LEU A 16 -4.33 1.75 -8.49
N ARG A 17 -5.30 2.57 -8.13
CA ARG A 17 -6.58 2.18 -7.55
C ARG A 17 -7.56 1.81 -8.66
N VAL A 18 -7.57 0.53 -9.05
CA VAL A 18 -8.43 0.02 -10.14
C VAL A 18 -9.91 0.26 -9.85
N ASP A 19 -10.32 0.09 -8.61
CA ASP A 19 -11.69 0.34 -8.14
C ASP A 19 -12.14 1.80 -8.33
N LEU A 20 -11.24 2.76 -8.22
CA LEU A 20 -11.53 4.19 -8.40
C LEU A 20 -11.42 4.63 -9.86
N VAL A 21 -10.36 4.19 -10.55
CA VAL A 21 -10.02 4.66 -11.91
C VAL A 21 -10.76 3.88 -12.99
N ARG A 22 -11.07 2.60 -12.75
CA ARG A 22 -11.74 1.66 -13.67
C ARG A 22 -11.10 1.65 -15.07
N PRO A 23 -9.77 1.40 -15.17
CA PRO A 23 -9.09 1.42 -16.44
C PRO A 23 -9.53 0.24 -17.31
N SER A 24 -9.52 0.42 -18.63
CA SER A 24 -9.52 -0.70 -19.56
C SER A 24 -8.21 -1.50 -19.45
N MET A 25 -8.17 -2.73 -19.96
CA MET A 25 -6.95 -3.54 -19.97
C MET A 25 -5.84 -2.89 -20.80
N ASP A 26 -6.17 -2.23 -21.92
CA ASP A 26 -5.19 -1.53 -22.76
C ASP A 26 -4.60 -0.31 -22.06
N GLU A 27 -5.42 0.45 -21.34
CA GLU A 27 -4.96 1.58 -20.54
C GLU A 27 -4.04 1.12 -19.39
N MET A 28 -4.41 0.05 -18.69
CA MET A 28 -3.56 -0.53 -17.65
C MET A 28 -2.24 -1.03 -18.21
N LYS A 29 -2.26 -1.72 -19.36
CA LYS A 29 -1.06 -2.18 -20.06
C LYS A 29 -0.16 -1.03 -20.46
N GLY A 30 -0.71 0.04 -21.03
CA GLY A 30 0.04 1.25 -21.40
C GLY A 30 0.68 1.94 -20.19
N LEU A 31 0.00 1.93 -19.04
CA LEU A 31 0.50 2.48 -17.78
C LEU A 31 1.68 1.65 -17.24
N LEU A 32 1.48 0.34 -17.10
CA LEU A 32 2.47 -0.58 -16.51
C LEU A 32 3.68 -0.82 -17.42
N ALA A 33 3.61 -0.42 -18.69
CA ALA A 33 4.76 -0.46 -19.62
C ALA A 33 5.84 0.60 -19.30
N LYS A 34 5.52 1.63 -18.51
CA LYS A 34 6.48 2.65 -18.08
C LYS A 34 7.40 2.09 -16.99
N LYS A 35 8.68 1.88 -17.33
CA LYS A 35 9.64 1.19 -16.47
C LYS A 35 10.36 2.07 -15.45
N ASP A 36 10.17 3.37 -15.51
CA ASP A 36 10.73 4.38 -14.60
C ASP A 36 9.90 4.57 -13.32
N VAL A 37 8.70 3.99 -13.27
CA VAL A 37 7.79 4.01 -12.12
C VAL A 37 7.50 2.59 -11.66
N SER A 38 7.62 2.35 -10.37
CA SER A 38 7.12 1.13 -9.70
C SER A 38 5.63 1.26 -9.40
N TYR A 39 4.85 0.26 -9.76
CA TYR A 39 3.40 0.29 -9.56
C TYR A 39 2.94 -0.68 -8.50
N ILE A 40 2.14 -0.17 -7.56
CA ILE A 40 1.28 -0.96 -6.67
C ILE A 40 -0.12 -0.95 -7.30
N VAL A 41 -0.67 -2.11 -7.62
CA VAL A 41 -2.03 -2.20 -8.16
C VAL A 41 -2.96 -2.74 -7.10
N THR A 42 -3.99 -1.96 -6.79
CA THR A 42 -4.98 -2.24 -5.74
C THR A 42 -6.37 -2.21 -6.34
N CYS A 43 -7.19 -3.20 -6.00
CA CYS A 43 -8.61 -3.24 -6.36
C CYS A 43 -9.43 -3.54 -5.09
N ARG A 44 -9.95 -2.50 -4.42
CA ARG A 44 -10.72 -2.67 -3.19
C ARG A 44 -12.09 -3.30 -3.47
N PRO A 45 -12.62 -4.14 -2.55
CA PRO A 45 -13.95 -4.72 -2.66
C PRO A 45 -15.06 -3.67 -2.78
N GLY A 46 -16.19 -4.07 -3.34
CA GLY A 46 -17.42 -3.27 -3.36
C GLY A 46 -17.73 -2.54 -4.68
N VAL A 47 -16.78 -2.43 -5.60
CA VAL A 47 -16.99 -1.81 -6.92
C VAL A 47 -17.18 -2.86 -8.03
N PHE A 48 -16.34 -3.89 -8.00
CA PHE A 48 -16.40 -5.04 -8.89
C PHE A 48 -16.77 -6.29 -8.10
N ASP A 49 -17.32 -7.30 -8.79
CA ASP A 49 -17.39 -8.65 -8.23
C ASP A 49 -15.97 -9.19 -7.98
N GLU A 50 -15.88 -10.25 -7.18
CA GLU A 50 -14.60 -10.80 -6.76
C GLU A 50 -13.78 -11.29 -7.96
N GLU A 51 -14.37 -12.03 -8.89
CA GLU A 51 -13.66 -12.58 -10.05
C GLU A 51 -13.11 -11.48 -10.97
N THR A 52 -13.88 -10.43 -11.21
CA THR A 52 -13.43 -9.26 -11.97
C THR A 52 -12.27 -8.56 -11.27
N SER A 53 -12.39 -8.35 -9.94
CA SER A 53 -11.34 -7.74 -9.13
C SER A 53 -10.03 -8.54 -9.18
N LEU A 54 -10.11 -9.86 -8.98
CA LEU A 54 -8.94 -10.76 -9.03
C LEU A 54 -8.37 -10.87 -10.46
N GLY A 55 -9.23 -10.77 -11.48
CA GLY A 55 -8.83 -10.71 -12.89
C GLY A 55 -7.92 -9.50 -13.17
N TYR A 56 -8.30 -8.32 -12.68
CA TYR A 56 -7.47 -7.11 -12.78
C TYR A 56 -6.11 -7.28 -12.09
N LEU A 57 -6.08 -7.79 -10.86
CA LEU A 57 -4.84 -8.00 -10.10
C LEU A 57 -3.93 -9.03 -10.76
N THR A 58 -4.51 -10.13 -11.28
CA THR A 58 -3.77 -11.15 -12.04
C THR A 58 -3.16 -10.58 -13.31
N ALA A 59 -3.95 -9.79 -14.06
CA ALA A 59 -3.45 -9.12 -15.27
C ALA A 59 -2.34 -8.12 -14.92
N ALA A 60 -2.49 -7.35 -13.84
CA ALA A 60 -1.49 -6.40 -13.39
C ALA A 60 -0.13 -7.07 -13.10
N ALA A 61 -0.13 -8.19 -12.37
CA ALA A 61 1.08 -8.96 -12.08
C ALA A 61 1.80 -9.39 -13.37
N ARG A 62 1.04 -9.90 -14.35
CA ARG A 62 1.57 -10.35 -15.64
C ARG A 62 2.01 -9.21 -16.57
N LEU A 63 1.39 -8.04 -16.47
CA LEU A 63 1.72 -6.85 -17.25
C LEU A 63 2.89 -6.06 -16.67
N GLY A 64 3.45 -6.49 -15.55
CA GLY A 64 4.69 -5.94 -14.99
C GLY A 64 4.52 -4.95 -13.86
N ALA A 65 3.42 -5.00 -13.12
CA ALA A 65 3.30 -4.35 -11.82
C ALA A 65 4.41 -4.86 -10.88
N ASP A 66 4.89 -4.00 -9.99
CA ASP A 66 5.87 -4.39 -8.98
C ASP A 66 5.19 -5.01 -7.76
N TYR A 67 3.95 -4.59 -7.49
CA TYR A 67 3.15 -5.09 -6.39
C TYR A 67 1.68 -5.19 -6.78
N ILE A 68 0.99 -6.19 -6.23
CA ILE A 68 -0.47 -6.23 -6.11
C ILE A 68 -0.85 -6.25 -4.63
N ASP A 69 -1.93 -5.56 -4.25
CA ASP A 69 -2.38 -5.41 -2.85
C ASP A 69 -3.77 -6.06 -2.69
N ILE A 70 -3.88 -6.99 -1.75
CA ILE A 70 -5.15 -7.58 -1.32
C ILE A 70 -5.34 -7.41 0.19
N GLU A 71 -6.60 -7.26 0.62
CA GLU A 71 -6.93 -7.22 2.03
C GLU A 71 -6.83 -8.62 2.66
N ILE A 72 -6.40 -8.67 3.94
CA ILE A 72 -6.35 -9.91 4.71
C ILE A 72 -7.75 -10.55 4.83
N GLU A 73 -8.80 -9.76 4.84
CA GLU A 73 -10.19 -10.21 4.95
C GLU A 73 -10.66 -11.04 3.75
N ARG A 74 -9.96 -10.99 2.59
CA ARG A 74 -10.27 -11.83 1.43
C ARG A 74 -10.00 -13.32 1.62
N GLY A 75 -9.32 -13.68 2.69
CA GLY A 75 -9.10 -15.08 3.07
C GLY A 75 -7.90 -15.75 2.40
N THR A 76 -7.64 -16.96 2.85
CA THR A 76 -6.44 -17.72 2.48
C THR A 76 -6.47 -18.19 1.02
N GLU A 77 -7.63 -18.57 0.50
CA GLU A 77 -7.76 -19.07 -0.87
C GLU A 77 -7.45 -17.97 -1.90
N VAL A 78 -8.01 -16.77 -1.70
CA VAL A 78 -7.71 -15.61 -2.54
C VAL A 78 -6.23 -15.24 -2.46
N ALA A 79 -5.65 -15.24 -1.27
CA ALA A 79 -4.24 -14.95 -1.09
C ALA A 79 -3.34 -15.96 -1.83
N ALA A 80 -3.63 -17.25 -1.74
CA ALA A 80 -2.91 -18.30 -2.47
C ALA A 80 -3.02 -18.11 -3.99
N ARG A 81 -4.23 -17.80 -4.50
CA ARG A 81 -4.46 -17.51 -5.92
C ARG A 81 -3.66 -16.29 -6.39
N MET A 82 -3.61 -15.22 -5.60
CA MET A 82 -2.85 -14.01 -5.95
C MET A 82 -1.34 -14.23 -5.82
N LYS A 83 -0.89 -15.02 -4.86
CA LYS A 83 0.52 -15.43 -4.77
C LYS A 83 0.95 -16.22 -6.03
N ALA A 84 0.14 -17.18 -6.45
CA ALA A 84 0.39 -17.93 -7.68
C ALA A 84 0.37 -17.05 -8.95
N ALA A 85 -0.43 -15.97 -8.97
CA ALA A 85 -0.43 -15.01 -10.07
C ALA A 85 0.90 -14.22 -10.17
N CYS A 86 1.63 -14.08 -9.05
CA CYS A 86 2.95 -13.45 -9.01
C CYS A 86 4.07 -14.39 -9.46
N ASP A 87 3.86 -15.71 -9.46
CA ASP A 87 4.90 -16.68 -9.81
C ASP A 87 5.39 -16.47 -11.26
N GLY A 88 6.71 -16.54 -11.44
CA GLY A 88 7.36 -16.29 -12.73
C GLY A 88 7.36 -14.82 -13.18
N THR A 89 6.91 -13.90 -12.34
CA THR A 89 6.95 -12.45 -12.59
C THR A 89 7.85 -11.74 -11.57
N LYS A 90 8.09 -10.42 -11.75
CA LYS A 90 8.75 -9.59 -10.73
C LYS A 90 7.79 -9.13 -9.63
N CYS A 91 6.49 -9.35 -9.80
CA CYS A 91 5.44 -8.84 -8.93
C CYS A 91 5.50 -9.47 -7.54
N LYS A 92 5.31 -8.67 -6.52
CA LYS A 92 5.24 -9.11 -5.12
C LYS A 92 3.84 -8.91 -4.57
N LEU A 93 3.42 -9.83 -3.71
CA LEU A 93 2.13 -9.77 -3.04
C LEU A 93 2.21 -8.91 -1.77
N ILE A 94 1.42 -7.86 -1.71
CA ILE A 94 1.10 -7.15 -0.48
C ILE A 94 -0.18 -7.76 0.10
N VAL A 95 -0.13 -8.19 1.36
CA VAL A 95 -1.34 -8.48 2.15
C VAL A 95 -1.53 -7.35 3.15
N SER A 96 -2.66 -6.65 3.06
CA SER A 96 -2.93 -5.45 3.83
C SER A 96 -4.01 -5.66 4.88
N TYR A 97 -3.80 -5.06 6.04
CA TYR A 97 -4.77 -4.92 7.13
C TYR A 97 -5.08 -3.45 7.35
N HIS A 98 -6.37 -3.12 7.45
CA HIS A 98 -6.84 -1.77 7.72
C HIS A 98 -7.78 -1.78 8.92
N ASN A 99 -7.56 -0.86 9.87
CA ASN A 99 -8.48 -0.63 10.97
C ASN A 99 -8.78 0.87 11.06
N PHE A 100 -10.01 1.24 10.76
CA PHE A 100 -10.47 2.64 10.71
C PHE A 100 -10.95 3.15 12.06
N ASP A 101 -11.02 2.29 13.09
CA ASP A 101 -11.55 2.63 14.41
C ASP A 101 -10.46 2.83 15.45
N CYS A 102 -9.44 1.98 15.45
CA CYS A 102 -8.36 2.00 16.44
C CYS A 102 -7.07 1.34 15.91
N THR A 103 -6.00 1.46 16.68
CA THR A 103 -4.78 0.67 16.53
C THR A 103 -4.84 -0.47 17.54
N PRO A 104 -4.82 -1.74 17.08
CA PRO A 104 -4.76 -2.90 17.98
C PRO A 104 -3.49 -2.90 18.84
N SER A 105 -3.47 -3.70 19.91
CA SER A 105 -2.27 -3.91 20.71
C SER A 105 -1.11 -4.45 19.88
N ARG A 106 0.11 -4.25 20.35
CA ARG A 106 1.31 -4.75 19.64
C ARG A 106 1.29 -6.25 19.40
N ASP A 107 0.79 -7.04 20.34
CA ASP A 107 0.72 -8.50 20.21
C ASP A 107 -0.34 -8.94 19.19
N GLU A 108 -1.49 -8.25 19.13
CA GLU A 108 -2.48 -8.45 18.08
C GLU A 108 -1.93 -8.06 16.71
N LEU A 109 -1.22 -6.94 16.59
CA LEU A 109 -0.57 -6.52 15.33
C LEU A 109 0.47 -7.54 14.87
N ARG A 110 1.25 -8.13 15.78
CA ARG A 110 2.18 -9.21 15.47
C ARG A 110 1.47 -10.48 14.98
N SER A 111 0.34 -10.82 15.59
CA SER A 111 -0.49 -11.93 15.15
C SER A 111 -1.02 -11.71 13.74
N ILE A 112 -1.47 -10.48 13.42
CA ILE A 112 -1.90 -10.09 12.07
C ILE A 112 -0.73 -10.19 11.07
N ILE A 113 0.47 -9.73 11.45
CA ILE A 113 1.67 -9.87 10.60
C ILE A 113 1.97 -11.35 10.32
N ALA A 114 1.93 -12.19 11.35
CA ALA A 114 2.16 -13.63 11.20
C ALA A 114 1.12 -14.27 10.26
N GLU A 115 -0.14 -13.87 10.39
CA GLU A 115 -1.22 -14.32 9.51
C GLU A 115 -1.00 -13.88 8.06
N CYS A 116 -0.68 -12.60 7.81
CA CYS A 116 -0.36 -12.10 6.47
C CYS A 116 0.81 -12.88 5.84
N ARG A 117 1.87 -13.13 6.61
CA ARG A 117 3.02 -13.93 6.17
C ARG A 117 2.63 -15.37 5.88
N GLY A 118 1.81 -15.99 6.73
CA GLY A 118 1.27 -17.34 6.52
C GLY A 118 0.43 -17.45 5.24
N ARG A 119 -0.13 -16.36 4.75
CA ARG A 119 -0.85 -16.27 3.48
C ARG A 119 0.05 -15.94 2.28
N GLY A 120 1.36 -15.92 2.45
CA GLY A 120 2.34 -15.72 1.37
C GLY A 120 2.65 -14.26 1.05
N ALA A 121 2.37 -13.32 1.96
CA ALA A 121 2.74 -11.92 1.78
C ALA A 121 4.26 -11.76 1.62
N ASP A 122 4.68 -11.08 0.56
CA ASP A 122 6.04 -10.55 0.42
C ASP A 122 6.21 -9.23 1.17
N ILE A 123 5.11 -8.46 1.27
CA ILE A 123 4.99 -7.24 2.04
C ILE A 123 3.72 -7.32 2.90
N VAL A 124 3.85 -7.03 4.18
CA VAL A 124 2.71 -6.86 5.10
C VAL A 124 2.45 -5.37 5.27
N LYS A 125 1.24 -4.92 4.92
CA LYS A 125 0.84 -3.52 5.09
C LYS A 125 -0.15 -3.42 6.25
N ILE A 126 0.16 -2.56 7.22
CA ILE A 126 -0.68 -2.25 8.39
C ILE A 126 -1.03 -0.77 8.36
N ALA A 127 -2.32 -0.45 8.26
CA ALA A 127 -2.81 0.92 8.31
C ALA A 127 -3.94 1.02 9.35
N CYS A 128 -3.66 1.64 10.50
CA CYS A 128 -4.62 1.73 11.60
C CYS A 128 -4.86 3.17 12.01
N LYS A 129 -6.09 3.47 12.49
CA LYS A 129 -6.41 4.77 13.06
C LYS A 129 -5.66 4.97 14.37
N VAL A 130 -4.98 6.09 14.46
CA VAL A 130 -4.28 6.53 15.67
C VAL A 130 -5.20 7.39 16.49
N ASN A 131 -5.52 6.94 17.70
CA ASN A 131 -6.36 7.66 18.66
C ASN A 131 -5.52 8.28 19.80
N ALA A 132 -4.31 7.75 20.03
CA ALA A 132 -3.38 8.27 21.04
C ALA A 132 -1.93 8.22 20.53
N PRO A 133 -1.00 9.04 21.06
CA PRO A 133 0.41 9.02 20.67
C PRO A 133 1.07 7.64 20.81
N ALA A 134 0.65 6.83 21.78
CA ALA A 134 1.15 5.47 22.01
C ALA A 134 0.88 4.53 20.81
N ASP A 135 -0.19 4.78 20.05
CA ASP A 135 -0.53 3.99 18.87
C ASP A 135 0.55 4.13 17.77
N ASN A 136 1.12 5.34 17.61
CA ASN A 136 2.24 5.53 16.68
C ASN A 136 3.46 4.71 17.11
N ALA A 137 3.76 4.66 18.41
CA ALA A 137 4.87 3.87 18.93
C ALA A 137 4.63 2.37 18.71
N ALA A 138 3.41 1.88 18.90
CA ALA A 138 3.03 0.51 18.62
C ALA A 138 3.27 0.16 17.14
N LEU A 139 2.78 0.99 16.21
CA LEU A 139 2.95 0.78 14.77
C LEU A 139 4.43 0.82 14.34
N LEU A 140 5.19 1.82 14.80
CA LEU A 140 6.61 1.95 14.46
C LEU A 140 7.47 0.83 15.05
N SER A 141 7.08 0.29 16.20
CA SER A 141 7.79 -0.83 16.81
C SER A 141 7.78 -2.12 15.98
N LEU A 142 6.84 -2.25 15.04
CA LEU A 142 6.71 -3.42 14.17
C LEU A 142 7.89 -3.58 13.20
N TYR A 143 8.59 -2.50 12.88
CA TYR A 143 9.77 -2.57 12.01
C TYR A 143 10.93 -3.37 12.62
N GLY A 144 10.93 -3.53 13.94
CA GLY A 144 11.88 -4.44 14.65
C GLY A 144 11.54 -5.93 14.50
N ASP A 145 10.37 -6.28 13.96
CA ASP A 145 9.91 -7.67 13.84
C ASP A 145 10.27 -8.31 12.47
N GLY A 146 11.13 -7.65 11.68
CA GLY A 146 11.70 -8.17 10.43
C GLY A 146 11.32 -7.35 9.18
N ASP A 147 11.85 -7.79 8.03
CA ASP A 147 11.71 -7.11 6.77
C ASP A 147 10.30 -7.22 6.15
N GLY A 148 10.04 -6.38 5.15
CA GLY A 148 8.82 -6.45 4.37
C GLY A 148 7.58 -5.91 5.10
N ILE A 149 7.76 -5.06 6.11
CA ILE A 149 6.67 -4.40 6.82
C ILE A 149 6.52 -2.96 6.31
N VAL A 150 5.26 -2.54 6.10
CA VAL A 150 4.86 -1.17 5.83
C VAL A 150 3.73 -0.84 6.81
N ALA A 151 4.06 -0.18 7.93
CA ALA A 151 3.13 0.12 9.01
C ALA A 151 3.07 1.63 9.29
N PHE A 152 1.87 2.19 9.33
CA PHE A 152 1.66 3.60 9.61
C PHE A 152 0.25 3.90 10.12
N GLY A 153 0.12 5.04 10.77
CA GLY A 153 -1.13 5.54 11.31
C GLY A 153 -1.98 6.33 10.31
N MET A 154 -3.29 6.26 10.51
CA MET A 154 -4.28 7.12 9.85
C MET A 154 -4.77 8.20 10.81
N GLY A 155 -5.32 9.29 10.27
CA GLY A 155 -5.79 10.45 11.02
C GLY A 155 -4.68 11.45 11.33
N GLU A 156 -5.05 12.59 11.93
CA GLU A 156 -4.12 13.71 12.19
C GLU A 156 -2.93 13.30 13.06
N ILE A 157 -3.18 12.56 14.14
CA ILE A 157 -2.13 12.11 15.07
C ILE A 157 -1.23 11.07 14.38
N GLY A 158 -1.76 10.32 13.42
CA GLY A 158 -1.04 9.26 12.69
C GLY A 158 -0.02 9.78 11.67
N LYS A 159 -0.07 11.04 11.27
CA LYS A 159 0.84 11.62 10.25
C LYS A 159 2.31 11.40 10.55
N ILE A 160 2.71 11.51 11.82
CA ILE A 160 4.11 11.36 12.23
C ILE A 160 4.65 9.95 11.91
N SER A 161 3.83 8.90 12.08
CA SER A 161 4.28 7.54 11.79
C SER A 161 4.47 7.29 10.29
N ARG A 162 3.75 8.00 9.40
CA ARG A 162 3.98 7.92 7.94
C ARG A 162 5.37 8.43 7.55
N LEU A 163 5.81 9.54 8.18
CA LEU A 163 7.16 10.09 7.97
C LEU A 163 8.21 9.21 8.62
N ALA A 164 8.02 8.87 9.90
CA ALA A 164 8.98 8.10 10.68
C ALA A 164 9.18 6.66 10.15
N SER A 165 8.15 6.08 9.52
CA SER A 165 8.22 4.73 8.93
C SER A 165 9.38 4.57 7.96
N LEU A 166 9.67 5.60 7.15
CA LEU A 166 10.79 5.59 6.20
C LEU A 166 12.14 5.45 6.92
N GLY A 167 12.34 6.19 8.02
CA GLY A 167 13.53 6.09 8.85
C GLY A 167 13.62 4.75 9.62
N CYS A 168 12.50 4.08 9.84
CA CYS A 168 12.44 2.77 10.49
C CYS A 168 12.62 1.58 9.51
N GLY A 169 12.78 1.84 8.20
CA GLY A 169 13.03 0.80 7.21
C GLY A 169 11.82 0.43 6.36
N ALA A 170 10.74 1.23 6.38
CA ALA A 170 9.65 1.05 5.43
C ALA A 170 10.17 1.20 4.00
N ARG A 171 9.80 0.25 3.13
CA ARG A 171 10.19 0.29 1.71
C ARG A 171 9.58 1.47 0.96
N PHE A 172 8.40 1.91 1.38
CA PHE A 172 7.66 3.07 0.88
C PHE A 172 6.63 3.52 1.91
N THR A 173 6.11 4.72 1.73
CA THR A 173 4.94 5.22 2.46
C THR A 173 3.90 5.75 1.48
N TYR A 174 2.68 5.99 1.96
CA TYR A 174 1.58 6.45 1.12
C TYR A 174 1.33 7.94 1.31
N VAL A 175 1.37 8.68 0.23
CA VAL A 175 1.09 10.12 0.16
C VAL A 175 0.00 10.40 -0.88
N ALA A 176 -0.69 11.52 -0.74
CA ALA A 176 -1.61 12.01 -1.75
C ALA A 176 -0.85 12.81 -2.83
N SER A 177 -1.37 12.84 -4.06
CA SER A 177 -0.89 13.79 -5.06
C SER A 177 -1.19 15.23 -4.62
N ASP A 178 -0.36 16.20 -5.02
CA ASP A 178 -0.53 17.60 -4.60
C ASP A 178 -1.86 18.21 -5.09
N ASN A 179 -2.40 17.70 -6.20
CA ASN A 179 -3.64 18.18 -6.81
C ASN A 179 -4.82 17.20 -6.61
N GLY A 180 -4.65 16.15 -5.79
CA GLY A 180 -5.65 15.11 -5.55
C GLY A 180 -6.13 15.08 -4.11
N GLU A 181 -7.34 14.56 -3.93
CA GLU A 181 -7.82 14.19 -2.60
C GLU A 181 -7.07 12.96 -2.11
N GLY A 182 -6.70 12.95 -0.82
CA GLY A 182 -6.11 11.76 -0.19
C GLY A 182 -7.09 10.59 -0.19
N THR A 183 -6.56 9.38 -0.36
CA THR A 183 -7.36 8.15 -0.32
C THR A 183 -7.56 7.60 1.10
N ALA A 184 -6.93 8.23 2.10
CA ALA A 184 -7.06 7.88 3.51
C ALA A 184 -6.88 9.12 4.40
N PRO A 185 -7.55 9.17 5.58
CA PRO A 185 -7.40 10.28 6.53
C PRO A 185 -5.94 10.49 6.96
N GLY A 186 -5.52 11.75 7.05
CA GLY A 186 -4.17 12.10 7.51
C GLY A 186 -3.05 11.82 6.50
N GLN A 187 -3.36 11.61 5.22
CA GLN A 187 -2.33 11.57 4.19
C GLN A 187 -1.70 12.96 4.01
N LEU A 188 -0.37 13.01 4.02
CA LEU A 188 0.38 14.18 3.55
C LEU A 188 0.40 14.17 2.03
N THR A 189 0.49 15.35 1.40
CA THR A 189 0.78 15.41 -0.04
C THR A 189 2.25 15.10 -0.31
N VAL A 190 2.58 14.81 -1.57
CA VAL A 190 3.97 14.60 -2.01
C VAL A 190 4.85 15.77 -1.58
N SER A 191 4.46 17.00 -1.89
CA SER A 191 5.22 18.21 -1.52
C SER A 191 5.34 18.41 -0.02
N GLN A 192 4.32 18.06 0.76
CA GLN A 192 4.39 18.14 2.23
C GLN A 192 5.40 17.10 2.77
N MET A 193 5.34 15.86 2.29
CA MET A 193 6.25 14.81 2.72
C MET A 193 7.70 15.13 2.36
N ARG A 194 7.96 15.62 1.14
CA ARG A 194 9.31 16.05 0.72
C ARG A 194 9.88 17.13 1.63
N ARG A 195 9.11 18.20 1.93
CA ARG A 195 9.56 19.24 2.86
C ARG A 195 9.90 18.70 4.24
N CYS A 196 9.11 17.74 4.75
CA CYS A 196 9.43 17.11 6.04
C CYS A 196 10.75 16.33 5.97
N ILE A 197 10.99 15.55 4.91
CA ILE A 197 12.23 14.78 4.74
C ILE A 197 13.44 15.71 4.58
N GLU A 198 13.34 16.75 3.77
CA GLU A 198 14.40 17.75 3.57
C GLU A 198 14.74 18.48 4.89
N GLY A 199 13.73 18.83 5.68
CA GLY A 199 13.92 19.44 7.00
C GLY A 199 14.57 18.53 8.04
N LEU A 200 14.54 17.20 7.86
CA LEU A 200 15.26 16.25 8.71
C LEU A 200 16.71 16.02 8.24
N ALA A 201 17.04 16.35 7.00
CA ALA A 201 18.36 16.16 6.41
C ALA A 201 19.28 17.39 6.57
N SER A 202 18.71 18.53 6.98
CA SER A 202 19.44 19.80 7.23
C SER A 202 19.87 19.90 8.69
#